data_1e43512a3f9ff7cb94c254c0ba0ebb4e
#
_entry.id   1e43512a3f9ff7cb94c254c0ba0ebb4e
#
_cell.length_a   1.000
_cell.length_b   1.000
_cell.length_c   1.000
_cell.angle_alpha   90.00
_cell.angle_beta   90.00
_cell.angle_gamma   90.00
#
_symmetry.space_group_name_H-M   'P 1'
#
loop_
_entity.id
_entity.type
_entity.pdbx_description
1 polymer ?
#
loop_
_entity_poly.entity_id
_entity_poly.type
_entity_poly.pdbx_seq_one_letter_code
_entity_poly.pdbx_strand_id
1 'polypeptide(L)' 'MTHAIIRGKNGRRHEVDFGDSPVRVEVYASEKTVEIFVEADFETPPEERRRFAIINIPRHLFSEATGEAARRATRKDR' A
#
# COMPACT_ATOMS: atom_id res chain seq x y z
N MET A 1 -11.43 1.70 7.58
CA MET A 1 -11.57 0.65 6.55
C MET A 1 -10.39 0.71 5.59
N THR A 2 -9.78 -0.44 5.32
CA THR A 2 -8.60 -0.50 4.44
C THR A 2 -8.98 -1.14 3.11
N HIS A 3 -8.59 -0.52 2.01
CA HIS A 3 -8.80 -1.10 0.69
C HIS A 3 -7.77 -0.56 -0.30
N ALA A 4 -7.60 -1.27 -1.40
CA ALA A 4 -6.71 -0.88 -2.48
C ALA A 4 -7.47 -0.94 -3.79
N ILE A 5 -7.28 0.05 -4.64
CA ILE A 5 -7.91 0.13 -5.96
C ILE A 5 -6.82 0.33 -7.00
N ILE A 6 -6.84 -0.49 -8.04
CA ILE A 6 -5.87 -0.41 -9.13
C ILE A 6 -6.64 -0.40 -10.44
N ARG A 7 -6.28 0.53 -11.32
CA ARG A 7 -6.84 0.58 -12.67
C ARG A 7 -5.71 0.49 -13.69
N GLY A 8 -5.79 -0.49 -14.56
CA GLY A 8 -4.82 -0.65 -15.63
C GLY A 8 -5.16 0.21 -16.84
N LYS A 9 -4.24 0.22 -17.79
CA LYS A 9 -4.37 0.97 -19.04
C LYS A 9 -5.56 0.50 -19.87
N ASN A 10 -5.95 -0.76 -19.73
CA ASN A 10 -7.10 -1.34 -20.41
C ASN A 10 -8.44 -0.94 -19.79
N GLY A 11 -8.43 -0.11 -18.77
CA GLY A 11 -9.63 0.35 -18.09
C GLY A 11 -10.17 -0.60 -17.03
N ARG A 12 -9.57 -1.78 -16.87
CA ARG A 12 -10.01 -2.71 -15.84
C ARG A 12 -9.63 -2.21 -14.46
N ARG A 13 -10.58 -2.35 -13.56
CA ARG A 13 -10.39 -1.95 -12.17
C ARG A 13 -10.36 -3.19 -11.29
N HIS A 14 -9.35 -3.27 -10.45
CA HIS A 14 -9.23 -4.32 -9.44
C HIS A 14 -9.30 -3.68 -8.07
N GLU A 15 -10.04 -4.30 -7.18
CA GLU A 15 -10.17 -3.80 -5.83
C GLU A 15 -9.97 -4.93 -4.83
N VAL A 16 -9.19 -4.66 -3.80
CA VAL A 16 -9.05 -5.55 -2.66
C VAL A 16 -9.60 -4.81 -1.46
N ASP A 17 -10.68 -5.34 -0.90
CA ASP A 17 -11.33 -4.76 0.27
C ASP A 17 -10.96 -5.59 1.48
N PHE A 18 -10.22 -5.00 2.40
CA PHE A 18 -9.82 -5.66 3.64
C PHE A 18 -10.88 -5.52 4.71
N GLY A 19 -11.89 -4.69 4.48
CA GLY A 19 -12.95 -4.43 5.43
C GLY A 19 -12.40 -3.90 6.74
N ASP A 20 -12.91 -4.43 7.84
CA ASP A 20 -12.45 -4.06 9.17
C ASP A 20 -11.48 -5.06 9.75
N SER A 21 -11.01 -6.01 8.93
CA SER A 21 -10.02 -6.99 9.37
C SER A 21 -8.70 -6.33 9.73
N PRO A 22 -7.99 -6.84 10.73
CA PRO A 22 -6.65 -6.33 11.02
C PRO A 22 -5.72 -6.52 9.82
N VAL A 23 -4.91 -5.52 9.54
CA VAL A 23 -3.93 -5.58 8.44
C VAL A 23 -2.55 -5.33 8.99
N ARG A 24 -1.56 -5.91 8.31
CA ARG A 24 -0.16 -5.67 8.56
C ARG A 24 0.41 -4.87 7.41
N VAL A 25 1.11 -3.79 7.72
CA VAL A 25 1.75 -2.93 6.71
C VAL A 25 3.25 -3.01 6.92
N GLU A 26 3.97 -3.32 5.85
CA GLU A 26 5.41 -3.35 5.87
C GLU A 26 5.96 -2.56 4.69
N VAL A 27 7.08 -1.90 4.90
CA VAL A 27 7.76 -1.15 3.86
C VAL A 27 9.19 -1.65 3.80
N TYR A 28 9.60 -2.10 2.63
CA TYR A 28 10.96 -2.58 2.38
C TYR A 28 11.62 -1.65 1.39
N ALA A 29 12.82 -1.20 1.69
CA ALA A 29 13.55 -0.29 0.82
C ALA A 29 14.89 -0.87 0.42
N SER A 30 15.22 -0.77 -0.86
CA SER A 30 16.55 -1.02 -1.38
C SER A 30 17.16 0.31 -1.83
N GLU A 31 18.31 0.26 -2.49
CA GLU A 31 18.93 1.48 -3.00
C GLU A 31 18.07 2.16 -4.07
N LYS A 32 17.31 1.39 -4.84
CA LYS A 32 16.59 1.91 -6.01
C LYS A 32 15.09 1.87 -5.88
N THR A 33 14.55 0.97 -5.08
CA THR A 33 13.10 0.75 -5.02
C THR A 33 12.57 0.71 -3.60
N VAL A 34 11.28 0.96 -3.49
CA VAL A 34 10.53 0.78 -2.25
C VAL A 34 9.35 -0.12 -2.55
N GLU A 35 9.16 -1.15 -1.72
CA GLU A 35 8.01 -2.03 -1.78
C GLU A 35 7.10 -1.75 -0.58
N ILE A 36 5.84 -1.48 -0.88
CA ILE A 36 4.82 -1.29 0.15
C ILE A 36 3.93 -2.52 0.13
N PHE A 37 3.81 -3.18 1.29
CA PHE A 37 3.11 -4.43 1.42
C PHE A 37 2.02 -4.30 2.47
N VAL A 38 0.79 -4.69 2.10
CA VAL A 38 -0.35 -4.70 3.01
C VAL A 38 -0.99 -6.08 2.95
N GLU A 39 -1.14 -6.73 4.08
CA GLU A 39 -1.67 -8.09 4.13
C GLU A 39 -2.68 -8.24 5.25
N ALA A 40 -3.76 -8.96 4.97
CA ALA A 40 -4.74 -9.38 5.95
C ALA A 40 -4.74 -10.91 6.06
N ASP A 41 -5.66 -11.45 6.85
CA ASP A 41 -5.90 -12.89 6.96
C ASP A 41 -4.70 -13.67 7.47
N PHE A 42 -4.04 -13.15 8.49
CA PHE A 42 -2.82 -13.75 9.04
C PHE A 42 -3.03 -15.17 9.58
N GLU A 43 -4.24 -15.46 10.04
CA GLU A 43 -4.57 -16.75 10.62
C GLU A 43 -4.91 -17.80 9.57
N THR A 44 -5.09 -17.38 8.33
CA THR A 44 -5.37 -18.29 7.23
C THR A 44 -4.12 -19.08 6.89
N PRO A 45 -4.21 -20.41 6.73
CA PRO A 45 -3.05 -21.21 6.35
C PRO A 45 -2.43 -20.72 5.03
N PRO A 46 -1.10 -20.83 4.86
CA PRO A 46 -0.43 -20.34 3.65
C PRO A 46 -0.95 -20.91 2.35
N GLU A 47 -1.49 -22.12 2.36
CA GLU A 47 -2.06 -22.76 1.17
C GLU A 47 -3.42 -22.18 0.77
N GLU A 48 -4.05 -21.39 1.63
CA GLU A 48 -5.30 -20.72 1.30
C GLU A 48 -5.03 -19.29 0.85
N ARG A 49 -5.98 -18.70 0.14
CA ARG A 49 -5.83 -17.35 -0.37
C ARG A 49 -5.90 -16.32 0.76
N ARG A 50 -4.91 -15.44 0.79
CA ARG A 50 -4.89 -14.30 1.70
C ARG A 50 -5.01 -13.03 0.88
N ARG A 51 -5.73 -12.05 1.42
CA ARG A 51 -5.82 -10.76 0.74
C ARG A 51 -4.54 -9.97 1.00
N PHE A 52 -3.97 -9.44 -0.05
CA PHE A 52 -2.77 -8.60 0.08
C PHE A 52 -2.67 -7.62 -1.08
N ALA A 53 -1.89 -6.60 -0.89
CA ALA A 53 -1.54 -5.64 -1.93
C ALA A 53 -0.05 -5.35 -1.84
N ILE A 54 0.61 -5.27 -2.98
CA ILE A 54 2.03 -4.95 -3.07
C ILE A 54 2.21 -3.87 -4.12
N ILE A 55 2.94 -2.82 -3.78
CA ILE A 55 3.28 -1.76 -4.71
C ILE A 55 4.78 -1.57 -4.68
N ASN A 56 5.41 -1.63 -5.86
CA ASN A 56 6.83 -1.36 -6.02
C ASN A 56 7.00 -0.07 -6.78
N ILE A 57 7.75 0.87 -6.24
CA ILE A 57 7.98 2.16 -6.88
C ILE A 57 9.46 2.55 -6.75
N PRO A 58 9.94 3.44 -7.66
CA PRO A 58 11.28 3.99 -7.49
C PRO A 58 11.40 4.73 -6.16
N ARG A 59 12.52 4.53 -5.49
CA ARG A 59 12.73 5.09 -4.17
C ARG A 59 12.62 6.62 -4.14
N HIS A 60 13.14 7.29 -5.16
CA HIS A 60 13.10 8.75 -5.19
C HIS A 60 11.67 9.28 -5.26
N LEU A 61 10.76 8.57 -5.96
CA LEU A 61 9.36 8.98 -6.02
C LEU A 61 8.67 8.81 -4.67
N PHE A 62 9.00 7.74 -3.95
CA PHE A 62 8.46 7.51 -2.62
C PHE A 62 8.94 8.61 -1.66
N SER A 63 10.22 8.94 -1.70
CA SER A 63 10.79 9.97 -0.84
C SER A 63 10.17 11.33 -1.10
N GLU A 64 9.97 11.68 -2.36
CA GLU A 64 9.33 12.94 -2.74
C GLU A 64 7.88 12.99 -2.26
N ALA A 65 7.14 11.89 -2.46
CA ALA A 65 5.74 11.83 -2.08
C ALA A 65 5.55 11.93 -0.57
N THR A 66 6.37 11.25 0.21
CA THR A 66 6.28 11.30 1.66
C THR A 66 6.69 12.67 2.20
N GLY A 67 7.68 13.31 1.58
CA GLY A 67 8.04 14.68 1.94
C GLY A 67 6.91 15.66 1.67
N GLU A 68 6.24 15.53 0.52
CA GLU A 68 5.07 16.33 0.19
C GLU A 68 3.93 16.11 1.19
N ALA A 69 3.67 14.86 1.54
CA ALA A 69 2.61 14.53 2.48
C ALA A 69 2.87 15.16 3.84
N ALA A 70 4.11 15.11 4.31
CA ALA A 70 4.49 15.73 5.57
C ALA A 70 4.26 17.24 5.56
N ARG A 71 4.61 17.90 4.47
CA ARG A 71 4.39 19.34 4.32
C ARG A 71 2.91 19.70 4.30
N ARG A 72 2.10 18.90 3.58
CA ARG A 72 0.65 19.11 3.54
C ARG A 72 0.00 18.92 4.91
N ALA A 73 0.43 17.90 5.63
CA ALA A 73 -0.08 17.64 6.98
C ALA A 73 0.19 18.82 7.91
N THR A 74 1.42 19.37 7.84
CA THR A 74 1.78 20.54 8.65
C THR A 74 0.90 21.73 8.33
N ARG A 75 0.58 21.95 7.05
CA ARG A 75 -0.31 23.05 6.64
C ARG A 75 -1.73 22.87 7.16
N LYS A 76 -2.22 21.63 7.17
CA LYS A 76 -3.57 21.34 7.63
C LYS A 76 -3.76 21.57 9.12
N ASP A 77 -2.71 21.45 9.87
CA ASP A 77 -2.75 21.58 11.32
C ASP A 77 -2.82 23.02 11.80
N ARG A 78 -2.95 23.95 10.88
CA ARG A 78 -3.10 25.36 11.21
C ARG A 78 -4.50 25.85 10.99
#